data_825690fe0bf8ba70e11bf4a3b8468bad
#
_entry.id   825690fe0bf8ba70e11bf4a3b8468bad
#
_cell.length_a   1.000
_cell.length_b   1.000
_cell.length_c   1.000
_cell.angle_alpha   90.00
_cell.angle_beta   90.00
_cell.angle_gamma   90.00
#
_symmetry.space_group_name_H-M   'P 1'
#
loop_
_entity.id
_entity.type
_entity.pdbx_description
1 polymer ?
#
loop_
_entity_poly.entity_id
_entity_poly.type
_entity_poly.pdbx_seq_one_letter_code
_entity_poly.pdbx_strand_id
1 'polypeptide(L)'
;EELEITQRQNNLQLSLLELAQAIELQDVSNIDIAIPNSEELVGGLLPNNEEVYQIALQSRPEIKALEYTIQANESALKGTKSAYSPTLSAGANIGTGYYDMQGADNNAFGTQMSDNFSASVGLNLHVPIYDKNQTTTRVKQQKLALENARLDLEQQKKDLRKEIDQAYYNARNAYAEQQAAEKAEQSTVEALRYTTQKYEAGRCSLYEYQEARNNHLQAQSTRLQAQYNYLFRLRILQYYQGVL
;
A
#
# COMPACT_ATOMS: atom_id res chain seq x y z
N GLU A 1 3.20 -5.44 -39.86
CA GLU A 1 4.21 -6.04 -38.95
C GLU A 1 5.17 -5.00 -38.37
N GLU A 2 5.85 -4.16 -39.16
CA GLU A 2 6.77 -3.13 -38.66
C GLU A 2 6.08 -2.12 -37.72
N LEU A 3 4.87 -1.68 -38.08
CA LEU A 3 4.07 -0.79 -37.23
C LEU A 3 3.75 -1.45 -35.86
N GLU A 4 3.41 -2.73 -35.89
CA GLU A 4 3.07 -3.48 -34.66
C GLU A 4 4.30 -3.68 -33.77
N ILE A 5 5.47 -3.97 -34.36
CA ILE A 5 6.74 -4.05 -33.64
C ILE A 5 7.06 -2.72 -32.97
N THR A 6 6.94 -1.61 -33.71
CA THR A 6 7.17 -0.26 -33.16
C THR A 6 6.22 0.07 -32.01
N GLN A 7 4.93 -0.29 -32.15
CA GLN A 7 3.95 -0.10 -31.07
C GLN A 7 4.29 -0.92 -29.82
N ARG A 8 4.71 -2.19 -29.99
CA ARG A 8 5.12 -3.04 -28.86
C ARG A 8 6.38 -2.52 -28.18
N GLN A 9 7.35 -2.01 -28.93
CA GLN A 9 8.55 -1.38 -28.37
C GLN A 9 8.22 -0.12 -27.58
N ASN A 10 7.35 0.75 -28.12
CA ASN A 10 6.91 1.94 -27.38
C ASN A 10 6.16 1.58 -26.08
N ASN A 11 5.27 0.58 -26.13
CA ASN A 11 4.55 0.12 -24.95
C ASN A 11 5.51 -0.45 -23.88
N LEU A 12 6.55 -1.19 -24.29
CA LEU A 12 7.59 -1.68 -23.40
C LEU A 12 8.32 -0.51 -22.72
N GLN A 13 8.74 0.50 -23.49
CA GLN A 13 9.42 1.66 -22.94
C GLN A 13 8.54 2.46 -21.95
N LEU A 14 7.25 2.64 -22.27
CA LEU A 14 6.30 3.28 -21.35
C LEU A 14 6.14 2.48 -20.07
N SER A 15 6.02 1.15 -20.14
CA SER A 15 5.90 0.30 -18.95
C SER A 15 7.18 0.31 -18.09
N LEU A 16 8.36 0.37 -18.71
CA LEU A 16 9.63 0.52 -17.99
C LEU A 16 9.71 1.89 -17.30
N LEU A 17 9.24 2.95 -17.96
CA LEU A 17 9.17 4.30 -17.38
C LEU A 17 8.21 4.33 -16.17
N GLU A 18 7.03 3.73 -16.29
CA GLU A 18 6.07 3.63 -15.20
C GLU A 18 6.64 2.85 -14.00
N LEU A 19 7.35 1.74 -14.27
CA LEU A 19 8.05 0.97 -13.25
C LEU A 19 9.12 1.81 -12.55
N ALA A 20 9.94 2.53 -13.33
CA ALA A 20 10.97 3.41 -12.79
C ALA A 20 10.42 4.48 -11.87
N GLN A 21 9.31 5.11 -12.28
CA GLN A 21 8.61 6.10 -11.45
C GLN A 21 8.03 5.48 -10.18
N ALA A 22 7.46 4.27 -10.28
CA ALA A 22 6.88 3.57 -9.14
C ALA A 22 7.92 3.21 -8.07
N ILE A 23 9.18 2.95 -8.46
CA ILE A 23 10.30 2.67 -7.54
C ILE A 23 11.21 3.88 -7.29
N GLU A 24 10.76 5.09 -7.72
CA GLU A 24 11.45 6.37 -7.49
C GLU A 24 12.90 6.41 -8.00
N LEU A 25 13.21 5.73 -9.12
CA LEU A 25 14.53 5.79 -9.73
C LEU A 25 14.79 7.15 -10.35
N GLN A 26 15.96 7.74 -10.04
CA GLN A 26 16.36 9.06 -10.56
C GLN A 26 16.81 9.02 -12.02
N ASP A 27 17.37 7.89 -12.49
CA ASP A 27 17.80 7.71 -13.87
C ASP A 27 16.97 6.62 -14.56
N VAL A 28 16.17 7.06 -15.52
CA VAL A 28 15.21 6.22 -16.26
C VAL A 28 15.81 5.71 -17.59
N SER A 29 16.97 6.23 -18.02
CA SER A 29 17.48 6.04 -19.38
C SER A 29 18.07 4.64 -19.67
N ASN A 30 18.39 3.86 -18.63
CA ASN A 30 19.04 2.54 -18.75
C ASN A 30 18.36 1.43 -17.91
N ILE A 31 17.05 1.52 -17.73
CA ILE A 31 16.32 0.49 -17.00
C ILE A 31 16.00 -0.66 -17.93
N ASP A 32 16.39 -1.87 -17.52
CA ASP A 32 15.96 -3.11 -18.12
C ASP A 32 15.53 -4.10 -17.04
N ILE A 33 14.68 -5.05 -17.41
CA ILE A 33 14.20 -6.10 -16.49
C ILE A 33 14.89 -7.42 -16.84
N ALA A 34 15.33 -8.14 -15.82
CA ALA A 34 15.81 -9.50 -15.99
C ALA A 34 14.67 -10.39 -16.48
N ILE A 35 14.85 -11.02 -17.64
CA ILE A 35 13.89 -12.02 -18.14
C ILE A 35 14.02 -13.26 -17.26
N PRO A 36 12.94 -13.71 -16.57
CA PRO A 36 13.01 -14.88 -15.71
C PRO A 36 13.34 -16.14 -16.51
N ASN A 37 14.15 -17.02 -15.92
CA ASN A 37 14.49 -18.30 -16.53
C ASN A 37 13.25 -19.20 -16.65
N SER A 38 13.30 -20.16 -17.59
CA SER A 38 12.17 -21.07 -17.84
C SER A 38 11.72 -21.87 -16.59
N GLU A 39 12.63 -22.13 -15.65
CA GLU A 39 12.33 -22.79 -14.36
C GLU A 39 11.55 -21.88 -13.40
N GLU A 40 11.82 -20.58 -13.42
CA GLU A 40 11.09 -19.58 -12.63
C GLU A 40 9.68 -19.31 -13.20
N LEU A 41 9.49 -19.60 -14.50
CA LEU A 41 8.20 -19.50 -15.18
C LEU A 41 7.26 -20.68 -14.85
N VAL A 42 7.78 -21.75 -14.22
CA VAL A 42 6.92 -22.83 -13.69
C VAL A 42 6.25 -22.28 -12.44
N GLY A 43 5.05 -21.77 -12.60
CA GLY A 43 4.25 -21.26 -11.49
C GLY A 43 4.07 -22.33 -10.41
N GLY A 44 4.32 -21.96 -9.16
CA GLY A 44 4.06 -22.81 -8.00
C GLY A 44 2.57 -23.15 -7.86
N LEU A 45 2.25 -24.07 -6.96
CA LEU A 45 0.86 -24.35 -6.59
C LEU A 45 0.20 -23.11 -6.00
N LEU A 46 -1.06 -22.89 -6.33
CA LEU A 46 -1.86 -21.82 -5.73
C LEU A 46 -1.91 -22.01 -4.21
N PRO A 47 -1.54 -20.98 -3.43
CA PRO A 47 -1.62 -21.04 -1.98
C PRO A 47 -3.08 -21.14 -1.51
N ASN A 48 -3.29 -21.62 -0.28
CA ASN A 48 -4.62 -21.63 0.31
C ASN A 48 -5.07 -20.17 0.60
N ASN A 49 -6.23 -19.80 0.08
CA ASN A 49 -6.78 -18.45 0.23
C ASN A 49 -6.92 -18.00 1.69
N GLU A 50 -7.36 -18.90 2.58
CA GLU A 50 -7.51 -18.61 4.01
C GLU A 50 -6.15 -18.35 4.69
N GLU A 51 -5.13 -19.14 4.34
CA GLU A 51 -3.76 -18.93 4.85
C GLU A 51 -3.20 -17.57 4.44
N VAL A 52 -3.37 -17.20 3.16
CA VAL A 52 -2.96 -15.88 2.66
C VAL A 52 -3.60 -14.76 3.46
N TYR A 53 -4.91 -14.87 3.73
CA TYR A 53 -5.63 -13.86 4.51
C TYR A 53 -5.12 -13.76 5.95
N GLN A 54 -4.89 -14.88 6.63
CA GLN A 54 -4.41 -14.88 8.02
C GLN A 54 -3.00 -14.27 8.14
N ILE A 55 -2.12 -14.56 7.17
CA ILE A 55 -0.79 -13.96 7.12
C ILE A 55 -0.89 -12.46 6.83
N ALA A 56 -1.73 -12.07 5.88
CA ALA A 56 -1.93 -10.66 5.53
C ALA A 56 -2.46 -9.83 6.71
N LEU A 57 -3.39 -10.37 7.51
CA LEU A 57 -3.89 -9.69 8.72
C LEU A 57 -2.78 -9.33 9.71
N GLN A 58 -1.73 -10.17 9.80
CA GLN A 58 -0.63 -9.96 10.74
C GLN A 58 0.50 -9.10 10.16
N SER A 59 0.74 -9.20 8.86
CA SER A 59 1.87 -8.55 8.20
C SER A 59 1.56 -7.15 7.69
N ARG A 60 0.29 -6.88 7.29
CA ARG A 60 -0.08 -5.64 6.60
C ARG A 60 0.01 -4.40 7.48
N PRO A 61 0.78 -3.37 7.04
CA PRO A 61 0.95 -2.14 7.81
C PRO A 61 -0.35 -1.35 7.95
N GLU A 62 -1.28 -1.44 6.99
CA GLU A 62 -2.57 -0.76 7.01
C GLU A 62 -3.44 -1.24 8.19
N ILE A 63 -3.43 -2.54 8.46
CA ILE A 63 -4.15 -3.13 9.61
C ILE A 63 -3.53 -2.65 10.93
N LYS A 64 -2.19 -2.71 11.03
CA LYS A 64 -1.47 -2.23 12.23
C LYS A 64 -1.68 -0.73 12.47
N ALA A 65 -1.73 0.07 11.43
CA ALA A 65 -1.99 1.51 11.53
C ALA A 65 -3.37 1.79 12.14
N LEU A 66 -4.40 1.04 11.74
CA LEU A 66 -5.74 1.17 12.32
C LEU A 66 -5.79 0.66 13.77
N GLU A 67 -5.06 -0.41 14.10
CA GLU A 67 -4.93 -0.87 15.51
C GLU A 67 -4.26 0.19 16.39
N TYR A 68 -3.21 0.84 15.92
CA TYR A 68 -2.59 1.97 16.63
C TYR A 68 -3.54 3.18 16.73
N THR A 69 -4.35 3.43 15.71
CA THR A 69 -5.38 4.48 15.74
C THR A 69 -6.41 4.21 16.84
N ILE A 70 -6.84 2.96 17.04
CA ILE A 70 -7.72 2.55 18.14
C ILE A 70 -7.04 2.82 19.49
N GLN A 71 -5.78 2.40 19.67
CA GLN A 71 -5.03 2.64 20.91
C GLN A 71 -4.86 4.14 21.20
N ALA A 72 -4.62 4.95 20.16
CA ALA A 72 -4.55 6.40 20.28
C ALA A 72 -5.89 7.00 20.76
N ASN A 73 -7.01 6.56 20.17
CA ASN A 73 -8.36 7.00 20.59
C ASN A 73 -8.72 6.52 22.01
N GLU A 74 -8.28 5.33 22.42
CA GLU A 74 -8.46 4.86 23.80
C GLU A 74 -7.67 5.72 24.79
N SER A 75 -6.44 6.09 24.45
CA SER A 75 -5.61 6.97 25.26
C SER A 75 -6.19 8.38 25.32
N ALA A 76 -6.68 8.91 24.20
CA ALA A 76 -7.36 10.20 24.12
C ALA A 76 -8.65 10.21 24.95
N LEU A 77 -9.40 9.10 24.95
CA LEU A 77 -10.60 8.95 25.80
C LEU A 77 -10.23 8.98 27.30
N LYS A 78 -9.13 8.30 27.71
CA LYS A 78 -8.62 8.36 29.08
C LYS A 78 -8.22 9.80 29.44
N GLY A 79 -7.48 10.49 28.55
CA GLY A 79 -7.09 11.88 28.70
C GLY A 79 -8.29 12.83 28.81
N THR A 80 -9.33 12.62 27.97
CA THR A 80 -10.56 13.43 28.06
C THR A 80 -11.31 13.22 29.37
N LYS A 81 -11.35 11.98 29.87
CA LYS A 81 -11.96 11.67 31.17
C LYS A 81 -11.21 12.30 32.36
N SER A 82 -9.89 12.52 32.25
CA SER A 82 -9.12 13.15 33.31
C SER A 82 -9.54 14.61 33.61
N ALA A 83 -10.24 15.26 32.66
CA ALA A 83 -10.81 16.59 32.86
C ALA A 83 -11.91 16.64 33.96
N TYR A 84 -12.42 15.49 34.43
CA TYR A 84 -13.27 15.44 35.63
C TYR A 84 -12.48 15.52 36.93
N SER A 85 -11.16 15.30 36.89
CA SER A 85 -10.30 15.30 38.07
C SER A 85 -9.74 16.68 38.36
N PRO A 86 -9.43 17.00 39.63
CA PRO A 86 -8.72 18.21 39.98
C PRO A 86 -7.35 18.29 39.31
N THR A 87 -6.95 19.52 38.93
CA THR A 87 -5.63 19.80 38.33
C THR A 87 -4.82 20.62 39.33
N LEU A 88 -3.63 20.14 39.67
CA LEU A 88 -2.63 20.85 40.46
C LEU A 88 -1.51 21.34 39.53
N SER A 89 -1.28 22.64 39.56
CA SER A 89 -0.18 23.27 38.82
C SER A 89 0.76 24.01 39.79
N ALA A 90 2.06 23.93 39.49
CA ALA A 90 3.09 24.68 40.17
C ALA A 90 3.71 25.68 39.18
N GLY A 91 3.92 26.91 39.63
CA GLY A 91 4.56 27.95 38.82
C GLY A 91 5.63 28.66 39.61
N ALA A 92 6.74 29.00 38.97
CA ALA A 92 7.72 29.88 39.52
C ALA A 92 7.92 31.03 38.51
N ASN A 93 7.97 32.26 39.03
CA ASN A 93 8.20 33.45 38.22
C ASN A 93 9.32 34.27 38.87
N ILE A 94 10.27 34.69 38.03
CA ILE A 94 11.36 35.60 38.40
C ILE A 94 11.30 36.74 37.40
N GLY A 95 11.31 37.96 37.89
CA GLY A 95 11.24 39.14 37.06
C GLY A 95 11.90 40.33 37.70
N THR A 96 12.32 41.24 36.88
CA THR A 96 12.73 42.59 37.27
C THR A 96 12.29 43.53 36.16
N GLY A 97 12.27 44.83 36.42
CA GLY A 97 11.83 45.81 35.42
C GLY A 97 12.61 47.11 35.54
N TYR A 98 12.87 47.73 34.40
CA TYR A 98 13.39 49.09 34.26
C TYR A 98 12.33 49.96 33.61
N TYR A 99 12.15 51.15 34.12
CA TYR A 99 11.32 52.18 33.49
C TYR A 99 12.03 53.53 33.55
N ASP A 100 11.81 54.34 32.52
CA ASP A 100 12.28 55.72 32.42
C ASP A 100 11.07 56.61 32.13
N MET A 101 10.79 57.53 33.05
CA MET A 101 9.68 58.50 32.92
C MET A 101 10.27 59.87 32.63
N GLN A 102 9.87 60.46 31.52
CA GLN A 102 10.31 61.80 31.10
C GLN A 102 9.79 62.85 32.07
N GLY A 103 10.71 63.63 32.70
CA GLY A 103 10.36 64.66 33.64
C GLY A 103 10.30 64.22 35.11
N ALA A 104 10.73 63.01 35.46
CA ALA A 104 10.91 62.55 36.82
C ALA A 104 12.37 62.19 37.11
N ASP A 105 12.82 62.32 38.37
CA ASP A 105 14.12 61.79 38.80
C ASP A 105 14.03 60.23 38.81
N ASN A 106 14.58 59.63 37.78
CA ASN A 106 14.61 58.18 37.67
C ASN A 106 15.88 57.60 38.34
N ASN A 107 15.73 56.52 39.11
CA ASN A 107 16.85 55.76 39.66
C ASN A 107 17.70 55.16 38.53
N ALA A 108 19.02 55.04 38.74
CA ALA A 108 19.95 54.43 37.81
C ALA A 108 19.49 52.98 37.47
N PHE A 109 19.75 52.51 36.26
CA PHE A 109 19.38 51.20 35.75
C PHE A 109 19.69 50.07 36.74
N GLY A 110 20.89 50.00 37.27
CA GLY A 110 21.31 48.96 38.22
C GLY A 110 20.51 48.97 39.51
N THR A 111 20.16 50.16 40.03
CA THR A 111 19.32 50.32 41.23
C THR A 111 17.90 49.81 40.96
N GLN A 112 17.29 50.21 39.82
CA GLN A 112 15.95 49.72 39.45
C GLN A 112 15.92 48.23 39.22
N MET A 113 16.94 47.62 38.59
CA MET A 113 17.03 46.20 38.40
C MET A 113 17.08 45.41 39.71
N SER A 114 17.73 45.98 40.74
CA SER A 114 17.78 45.37 42.08
C SER A 114 16.48 45.60 42.87
N ASP A 115 15.97 46.84 42.83
CA ASP A 115 14.80 47.22 43.65
C ASP A 115 13.51 46.60 43.11
N ASN A 116 13.41 46.43 41.80
CA ASN A 116 12.26 45.81 41.12
C ASN A 116 12.36 44.28 41.02
N PHE A 117 13.42 43.68 41.55
CA PHE A 117 13.56 42.22 41.52
C PHE A 117 12.45 41.54 42.30
N SER A 118 11.76 40.63 41.66
CA SER A 118 10.72 39.86 42.28
C SER A 118 10.88 38.36 41.95
N ALA A 119 10.71 37.53 42.92
CA ALA A 119 10.64 36.08 42.77
C ALA A 119 9.39 35.54 43.46
N SER A 120 8.62 34.76 42.77
CA SER A 120 7.42 34.16 43.35
C SER A 120 7.31 32.67 42.97
N VAL A 121 6.85 31.86 43.90
CA VAL A 121 6.50 30.47 43.69
C VAL A 121 5.05 30.30 44.12
N GLY A 122 4.25 29.66 43.32
CA GLY A 122 2.82 29.42 43.58
C GLY A 122 2.40 28.03 43.25
N LEU A 123 1.43 27.53 44.03
CA LEU A 123 0.68 26.31 43.73
C LEU A 123 -0.79 26.70 43.47
N ASN A 124 -1.33 26.19 42.36
CA ASN A 124 -2.73 26.43 42.02
C ASN A 124 -3.47 25.10 41.89
N LEU A 125 -4.52 24.88 42.70
CA LEU A 125 -5.40 23.74 42.61
C LEU A 125 -6.73 24.17 41.97
N HIS A 126 -7.02 23.61 40.80
CA HIS A 126 -8.27 23.82 40.07
C HIS A 126 -9.16 22.59 40.19
N VAL A 127 -10.36 22.75 40.77
CA VAL A 127 -11.39 21.69 40.94
C VAL A 127 -12.61 22.07 40.10
N PRO A 128 -12.87 21.37 38.98
CA PRO A 128 -14.04 21.64 38.16
C PRO A 128 -15.32 21.14 38.88
N ILE A 129 -16.21 22.03 39.29
CA ILE A 129 -17.49 21.69 39.92
C ILE A 129 -18.60 21.64 38.87
N TYR A 130 -18.60 22.60 37.97
CA TYR A 130 -19.60 22.71 36.90
C TYR A 130 -19.00 23.33 35.63
N ASP A 131 -19.06 22.58 34.55
CA ASP A 131 -18.45 22.97 33.26
C ASP A 131 -19.48 23.09 32.12
N LYS A 132 -20.76 23.29 32.43
CA LYS A 132 -21.85 23.37 31.43
C LYS A 132 -21.95 22.12 30.56
N ASN A 133 -21.64 20.93 31.07
CA ASN A 133 -21.59 19.66 30.33
C ASN A 133 -20.51 19.55 29.25
N GLN A 134 -19.54 20.45 29.16
CA GLN A 134 -18.49 20.40 28.14
C GLN A 134 -17.69 19.11 28.22
N THR A 135 -17.21 18.73 29.39
CA THR A 135 -16.44 17.49 29.59
C THR A 135 -17.27 16.26 29.22
N THR A 136 -18.54 16.21 29.64
CA THR A 136 -19.44 15.10 29.30
C THR A 136 -19.64 14.98 27.79
N THR A 137 -19.81 16.09 27.09
CA THR A 137 -19.96 16.13 25.64
C THR A 137 -18.68 15.67 24.95
N ARG A 138 -17.50 16.16 25.39
CA ARG A 138 -16.20 15.74 24.85
C ARG A 138 -15.95 14.24 25.04
N VAL A 139 -16.29 13.70 26.22
CA VAL A 139 -16.18 12.26 26.48
C VAL A 139 -17.09 11.44 25.58
N LYS A 140 -18.34 11.89 25.32
CA LYS A 140 -19.24 11.23 24.36
C LYS A 140 -18.69 11.27 22.93
N GLN A 141 -18.18 12.43 22.49
CA GLN A 141 -17.56 12.59 21.18
C GLN A 141 -16.35 11.65 21.03
N GLN A 142 -15.49 11.59 22.05
CA GLN A 142 -14.31 10.71 22.00
C GLN A 142 -14.68 9.21 22.03
N LYS A 143 -15.77 8.83 22.71
CA LYS A 143 -16.31 7.46 22.63
C LYS A 143 -16.79 7.12 21.22
N LEU A 144 -17.48 8.05 20.56
CA LEU A 144 -17.92 7.84 19.18
C LEU A 144 -16.72 7.76 18.22
N ALA A 145 -15.69 8.59 18.43
CA ALA A 145 -14.45 8.51 17.63
C ALA A 145 -13.76 7.14 17.78
N LEU A 146 -13.70 6.60 19.01
CA LEU A 146 -13.18 5.25 19.26
C LEU A 146 -14.02 4.18 18.56
N GLU A 147 -15.34 4.27 18.61
CA GLU A 147 -16.23 3.31 17.95
C GLU A 147 -16.08 3.38 16.42
N ASN A 148 -16.00 4.58 15.84
CA ASN A 148 -15.70 4.74 14.41
C ASN A 148 -14.38 4.09 14.03
N ALA A 149 -13.30 4.31 14.80
CA ALA A 149 -12.01 3.68 14.52
C ALA A 149 -12.06 2.14 14.57
N ARG A 150 -12.91 1.55 15.41
CA ARG A 150 -13.14 0.10 15.44
C ARG A 150 -13.88 -0.39 14.22
N LEU A 151 -14.91 0.33 13.79
CA LEU A 151 -15.67 0.02 12.58
C LEU A 151 -14.79 0.15 11.33
N ASP A 152 -13.91 1.16 11.28
CA ASP A 152 -12.95 1.34 10.19
C ASP A 152 -11.98 0.14 10.09
N LEU A 153 -11.50 -0.38 11.23
CA LEU A 153 -10.67 -1.59 11.24
C LEU A 153 -11.44 -2.81 10.73
N GLU A 154 -12.70 -2.99 11.15
CA GLU A 154 -13.54 -4.09 10.67
C GLU A 154 -13.81 -3.98 9.16
N GLN A 155 -14.07 -2.76 8.68
CA GLN A 155 -14.26 -2.52 7.25
C GLN A 155 -12.99 -2.83 6.46
N GLN A 156 -11.83 -2.36 6.93
CA GLN A 156 -10.55 -2.63 6.26
C GLN A 156 -10.23 -4.13 6.22
N LYS A 157 -10.55 -4.89 7.26
CA LYS A 157 -10.42 -6.35 7.26
C LYS A 157 -11.30 -7.01 6.19
N LYS A 158 -12.54 -6.52 6.01
CA LYS A 158 -13.44 -7.02 4.96
C LYS A 158 -12.93 -6.67 3.56
N ASP A 159 -12.42 -5.45 3.37
CA ASP A 159 -11.88 -5.01 2.10
C ASP A 159 -10.62 -5.80 1.74
N LEU A 160 -9.70 -6.00 2.68
CA LEU A 160 -8.53 -6.87 2.50
C LEU A 160 -8.94 -8.31 2.13
N ARG A 161 -9.96 -8.86 2.79
CA ARG A 161 -10.49 -10.19 2.44
C ARG A 161 -10.98 -10.24 1.01
N LYS A 162 -11.76 -9.24 0.61
CA LYS A 162 -12.28 -9.13 -0.76
C LYS A 162 -11.17 -9.03 -1.80
N GLU A 163 -10.13 -8.23 -1.53
CA GLU A 163 -8.97 -8.09 -2.42
C GLU A 163 -8.22 -9.41 -2.60
N ILE A 164 -7.98 -10.14 -1.50
CA ILE A 164 -7.32 -11.45 -1.53
C ILE A 164 -8.18 -12.48 -2.26
N ASP A 165 -9.49 -12.52 -1.99
CA ASP A 165 -10.41 -13.41 -2.69
C ASP A 165 -10.40 -13.13 -4.21
N GLN A 166 -10.44 -11.86 -4.62
CA GLN A 166 -10.34 -11.46 -6.02
C GLN A 166 -9.00 -11.88 -6.65
N ALA A 167 -7.89 -11.63 -5.95
CA ALA A 167 -6.56 -12.03 -6.41
C ALA A 167 -6.46 -13.54 -6.58
N TYR A 168 -7.01 -14.32 -5.65
CA TYR A 168 -7.04 -15.77 -5.71
C TYR A 168 -7.85 -16.30 -6.92
N TYR A 169 -9.07 -15.78 -7.12
CA TYR A 169 -9.88 -16.20 -8.26
C TYR A 169 -9.25 -15.79 -9.60
N ASN A 170 -8.63 -14.61 -9.67
CA ASN A 170 -7.90 -14.19 -10.86
C ASN A 170 -6.70 -15.11 -11.15
N ALA A 171 -5.94 -15.50 -10.13
CA ALA A 171 -4.83 -16.45 -10.29
C ALA A 171 -5.32 -17.85 -10.72
N ARG A 172 -6.42 -18.33 -10.15
CA ARG A 172 -7.04 -19.60 -10.53
C ARG A 172 -7.52 -19.59 -11.98
N ASN A 173 -8.15 -18.51 -12.42
CA ASN A 173 -8.59 -18.36 -13.81
C ASN A 173 -7.37 -18.31 -14.76
N ALA A 174 -6.34 -17.53 -14.44
CA ALA A 174 -5.12 -17.47 -15.24
C ALA A 174 -4.40 -18.81 -15.34
N TYR A 175 -4.44 -19.63 -14.28
CA TYR A 175 -3.92 -21.01 -14.32
C TYR A 175 -4.70 -21.88 -15.30
N ALA A 176 -6.04 -21.81 -15.28
CA ALA A 176 -6.87 -22.56 -16.22
C ALA A 176 -6.64 -22.10 -17.68
N GLU A 177 -6.48 -20.78 -17.91
CA GLU A 177 -6.12 -20.20 -19.21
C GLU A 177 -4.76 -20.72 -19.70
N GLN A 178 -3.76 -20.74 -18.82
CA GLN A 178 -2.43 -21.28 -19.15
C GLN A 178 -2.53 -22.76 -19.59
N GLN A 179 -3.23 -23.59 -18.83
CA GLN A 179 -3.41 -25.00 -19.18
C GLN A 179 -4.15 -25.21 -20.52
N ALA A 180 -5.17 -24.38 -20.77
CA ALA A 180 -5.90 -24.43 -22.04
C ALA A 180 -5.02 -23.99 -23.22
N ALA A 181 -4.24 -22.91 -23.03
CA ALA A 181 -3.32 -22.42 -24.07
C ALA A 181 -2.18 -23.41 -24.36
N GLU A 182 -1.67 -24.12 -23.34
CA GLU A 182 -0.66 -25.16 -23.52
C GLU A 182 -1.21 -26.34 -24.36
N LYS A 183 -2.42 -26.80 -24.08
CA LYS A 183 -3.08 -27.85 -24.88
C LYS A 183 -3.36 -27.40 -26.32
N ALA A 184 -3.77 -26.13 -26.50
CA ALA A 184 -3.98 -25.55 -27.83
C ALA A 184 -2.68 -25.49 -28.63
N GLU A 185 -1.56 -25.06 -28.02
CA GLU A 185 -0.24 -25.08 -28.69
C GLU A 185 0.16 -26.51 -29.07
N GLN A 186 0.05 -27.48 -28.17
CA GLN A 186 0.36 -28.88 -28.48
C GLN A 186 -0.43 -29.38 -29.70
N SER A 187 -1.72 -29.06 -29.79
CA SER A 187 -2.56 -29.43 -30.93
C SER A 187 -2.09 -28.78 -32.24
N THR A 188 -1.66 -27.48 -32.18
CA THR A 188 -1.18 -26.79 -33.37
C THR A 188 0.22 -27.25 -33.79
N VAL A 189 1.08 -27.68 -32.86
CA VAL A 189 2.38 -28.32 -33.17
C VAL A 189 2.16 -29.58 -34.00
N GLU A 190 1.25 -30.44 -33.57
CA GLU A 190 0.94 -31.69 -34.30
C GLU A 190 0.30 -31.40 -35.69
N ALA A 191 -0.60 -30.42 -35.76
CA ALA A 191 -1.18 -29.97 -37.03
C ALA A 191 -0.12 -29.45 -37.99
N LEU A 192 0.81 -28.62 -37.53
CA LEU A 192 1.90 -28.09 -38.30
C LEU A 192 2.83 -29.22 -38.78
N ARG A 193 3.20 -30.15 -37.88
CA ARG A 193 4.03 -31.31 -38.22
C ARG A 193 3.41 -32.13 -39.36
N TYR A 194 2.10 -32.43 -39.25
CA TYR A 194 1.38 -33.19 -40.27
C TYR A 194 1.30 -32.41 -41.59
N THR A 195 1.00 -31.13 -41.57
CA THR A 195 0.89 -30.28 -42.72
C THR A 195 2.26 -30.09 -43.43
N THR A 196 3.37 -29.99 -42.66
CA THR A 196 4.73 -29.97 -43.17
C THR A 196 5.04 -31.25 -43.97
N GLN A 197 4.74 -32.43 -43.44
CA GLN A 197 4.93 -33.69 -44.12
C GLN A 197 4.10 -33.81 -45.43
N LYS A 198 2.85 -33.31 -45.43
CA LYS A 198 2.04 -33.24 -46.65
C LYS A 198 2.64 -32.28 -47.68
N TYR A 199 3.13 -31.13 -47.25
CA TYR A 199 3.72 -30.14 -48.15
C TYR A 199 5.01 -30.66 -48.81
N GLU A 200 5.88 -31.31 -48.06
CA GLU A 200 7.10 -31.95 -48.56
C GLU A 200 6.80 -33.09 -49.55
N ALA A 201 5.67 -33.81 -49.34
CA ALA A 201 5.19 -34.84 -50.24
C ALA A 201 4.40 -34.29 -51.47
N GLY A 202 4.31 -32.96 -51.62
CA GLY A 202 3.53 -32.31 -52.70
C GLY A 202 2.02 -32.51 -52.60
N ARG A 203 1.49 -32.80 -51.42
CA ARG A 203 0.07 -33.19 -51.18
C ARG A 203 -0.79 -32.10 -50.51
N CYS A 204 -0.22 -30.89 -50.29
CA CYS A 204 -0.97 -29.73 -49.85
C CYS A 204 -0.39 -28.45 -50.46
N SER A 205 -1.17 -27.37 -50.47
CA SER A 205 -0.77 -26.08 -51.03
C SER A 205 0.15 -25.30 -50.06
N LEU A 206 0.92 -24.37 -50.61
CA LEU A 206 1.70 -23.44 -49.81
C LEU A 206 0.81 -22.63 -48.85
N TYR A 207 -0.41 -22.30 -49.24
CA TYR A 207 -1.37 -21.59 -48.44
C TYR A 207 -1.73 -22.37 -47.16
N GLU A 208 -2.09 -23.67 -47.30
CA GLU A 208 -2.40 -24.52 -46.15
C GLU A 208 -1.22 -24.69 -45.18
N TYR A 209 0.02 -24.78 -45.72
CA TYR A 209 1.22 -24.83 -44.90
C TYR A 209 1.43 -23.52 -44.14
N GLN A 210 1.30 -22.35 -44.80
CA GLN A 210 1.45 -21.05 -44.17
C GLN A 210 0.35 -20.80 -43.12
N GLU A 211 -0.88 -21.23 -43.36
CA GLU A 211 -1.98 -21.17 -42.40
C GLU A 211 -1.66 -21.98 -41.14
N ALA A 212 -1.24 -23.23 -41.29
CA ALA A 212 -0.86 -24.07 -40.14
C ALA A 212 0.32 -23.47 -39.35
N ARG A 213 1.30 -22.89 -40.03
CA ARG A 213 2.44 -22.18 -39.42
C ARG A 213 1.97 -20.95 -38.64
N ASN A 214 1.11 -20.13 -39.21
CA ASN A 214 0.58 -18.92 -38.56
C ASN A 214 -0.26 -19.28 -37.34
N ASN A 215 -1.09 -20.33 -37.43
CA ASN A 215 -1.88 -20.80 -36.31
C ASN A 215 -1.00 -21.30 -35.16
N HIS A 216 0.11 -21.98 -35.47
CA HIS A 216 1.06 -22.41 -34.44
C HIS A 216 1.76 -21.22 -33.78
N LEU A 217 2.24 -20.24 -34.56
CA LEU A 217 2.88 -19.03 -34.02
C LEU A 217 1.92 -18.24 -33.11
N GLN A 218 0.65 -18.15 -33.52
CA GLN A 218 -0.38 -17.50 -32.72
C GLN A 218 -0.64 -18.25 -31.40
N ALA A 219 -0.76 -19.60 -31.46
CA ALA A 219 -0.94 -20.41 -30.26
C ALA A 219 0.26 -20.33 -29.31
N GLN A 220 1.49 -20.33 -29.84
CA GLN A 220 2.71 -20.13 -29.05
C GLN A 220 2.75 -18.77 -28.34
N SER A 221 2.37 -17.71 -29.05
CA SER A 221 2.27 -16.38 -28.46
C SER A 221 1.20 -16.33 -27.36
N THR A 222 0.05 -16.92 -27.59
CA THR A 222 -1.05 -17.00 -26.61
C THR A 222 -0.64 -17.80 -25.36
N ARG A 223 0.06 -18.94 -25.53
CA ARG A 223 0.59 -19.70 -24.40
C ARG A 223 1.57 -18.88 -23.56
N LEU A 224 2.50 -18.19 -24.22
CA LEU A 224 3.49 -17.36 -23.53
C LEU A 224 2.81 -16.24 -22.74
N GLN A 225 1.84 -15.54 -23.33
CA GLN A 225 1.05 -14.52 -22.65
C GLN A 225 0.29 -15.08 -21.43
N ALA A 226 -0.37 -16.23 -21.58
CA ALA A 226 -1.09 -16.89 -20.49
C ALA A 226 -0.15 -17.30 -19.34
N GLN A 227 1.05 -17.80 -19.68
CA GLN A 227 2.07 -18.19 -18.70
C GLN A 227 2.54 -16.98 -17.87
N TYR A 228 2.88 -15.86 -18.52
CA TYR A 228 3.26 -14.63 -17.81
C TYR A 228 2.11 -14.03 -16.99
N ASN A 229 0.86 -14.08 -17.52
CA ASN A 229 -0.30 -13.63 -16.78
C ASN A 229 -0.50 -14.44 -15.50
N TYR A 230 -0.38 -15.77 -15.56
CA TYR A 230 -0.47 -16.63 -14.37
C TYR A 230 0.63 -16.31 -13.36
N LEU A 231 1.89 -16.20 -13.81
CA LEU A 231 3.01 -15.85 -12.95
C LEU A 231 2.78 -14.52 -12.24
N PHE A 232 2.33 -13.51 -12.96
CA PHE A 232 2.02 -12.19 -12.38
C PHE A 232 0.92 -12.28 -11.31
N ARG A 233 -0.17 -13.01 -11.58
CA ARG A 233 -1.26 -13.21 -10.61
C ARG A 233 -0.79 -13.98 -9.38
N LEU A 234 0.10 -14.96 -9.54
CA LEU A 234 0.69 -15.69 -8.43
C LEU A 234 1.59 -14.77 -7.57
N ARG A 235 2.38 -13.90 -8.18
CA ARG A 235 3.21 -12.92 -7.46
C ARG A 235 2.37 -11.94 -6.64
N ILE A 236 1.20 -11.52 -7.13
CA ILE A 236 0.26 -10.72 -6.33
C ILE A 236 -0.17 -11.46 -5.05
N LEU A 237 -0.46 -12.76 -5.12
CA LEU A 237 -0.80 -13.55 -3.93
C LEU A 237 0.39 -13.67 -2.96
N GLN A 238 1.61 -13.87 -3.48
CA GLN A 238 2.82 -13.90 -2.67
C GLN A 238 3.10 -12.57 -1.97
N TYR A 239 2.79 -11.45 -2.62
CA TYR A 239 2.86 -10.13 -2.00
C TYR A 239 1.90 -10.01 -0.81
N TYR A 240 0.69 -10.56 -0.89
CA TYR A 240 -0.22 -10.62 0.27
C TYR A 240 0.31 -11.53 1.39
N GLN A 241 1.13 -12.53 1.07
CA GLN A 241 1.81 -13.37 2.06
C GLN A 241 3.06 -12.71 2.69
N GLY A 242 3.52 -11.57 2.17
CA GLY A 242 4.75 -10.92 2.64
C GLY A 242 6.02 -11.68 2.29
N VAL A 243 5.99 -12.50 1.23
CA VAL A 243 7.14 -13.31 0.75
C VAL A 243 7.99 -12.54 -0.28
N LEU A 244 7.54 -11.37 -0.70
CA LEU A 244 8.23 -10.47 -1.64
C LEU A 244 8.79 -9.26 -0.90
#